data_40e91bf6eab00fa2a67d3b20cabfe937
#
_entry.id   40e91bf6eab00fa2a67d3b20cabfe937
#
_cell.length_a   1.000
_cell.length_b   1.000
_cell.length_c   1.000
_cell.angle_alpha   90.00
_cell.angle_beta   90.00
_cell.angle_gamma   90.00
#
_symmetry.space_group_name_H-M   'P 1'
#
loop_
_entity.id
_entity.type
_entity.pdbx_description
1 polymer ?
#
loop_
_entity_poly.entity_id
_entity_poly.type
_entity_poly.pdbx_seq_one_letter_code
_entity_poly.pdbx_strand_id
1 'polypeptide(L)'
;MPEGGTDGAPVEAGGRRIAFVPPRYGDEVVGGSEAVMREAAQGLAARGWEVEVLTTCARDHYTWRNEYPPGTTRMDGLTLRRFETIPPEVEERDVLGRRILLGLPLSYDDQCRWINATLRVPSLFHHLLVHAAGYRAVVLSPYLSWITVACLEIAPERTVLMPCLHDEVYAQLDLFRSALSKPAGLWFLSEPEHQLAHHLATLPGHTVTGAGVLVPSGYDPDGFRKRHGLDRPFALYAGRREVGKGWDRLLEGFEQAVER
;
A
#
# COMPACT_ATOMS: atom_id res chain seq x y z
N MET A 1 44.38 15.51 -9.35
CA MET A 1 44.47 14.46 -8.36
C MET A 1 44.19 15.05 -7.00
N PRO A 2 43.16 14.65 -6.25
CA PRO A 2 43.19 13.40 -5.54
C PRO A 2 41.87 12.62 -5.68
N GLU A 3 42.06 11.31 -5.71
CA GLU A 3 41.04 10.30 -5.57
C GLU A 3 40.50 10.28 -4.12
N GLY A 4 39.23 10.50 -3.94
CA GLY A 4 38.52 10.29 -2.68
C GLY A 4 37.63 9.07 -2.79
N GLY A 5 38.20 7.87 -2.53
CA GLY A 5 37.44 6.67 -2.36
C GLY A 5 36.56 6.80 -1.09
N THR A 6 35.25 6.73 -1.24
CA THR A 6 34.35 6.52 -0.13
C THR A 6 34.44 5.05 0.26
N ASP A 7 35.23 4.78 1.30
CA ASP A 7 35.19 3.49 2.02
C ASP A 7 33.78 3.24 2.54
N GLY A 8 33.05 2.37 1.86
CA GLY A 8 31.81 1.83 2.35
C GLY A 8 32.08 0.97 3.58
N ALA A 9 31.57 1.39 4.74
CA ALA A 9 31.60 0.59 5.94
C ALA A 9 31.07 -0.83 5.67
N PRO A 10 31.65 -1.89 6.28
CA PRO A 10 31.22 -3.27 6.08
C PRO A 10 29.77 -3.43 6.50
N VAL A 11 28.91 -3.81 5.56
CA VAL A 11 27.52 -4.19 5.81
C VAL A 11 27.54 -5.49 6.63
N GLU A 12 27.17 -5.40 7.91
CA GLU A 12 27.06 -6.55 8.80
C GLU A 12 26.19 -7.66 8.19
N ALA A 13 26.52 -8.92 8.51
CA ALA A 13 25.94 -10.16 7.98
C ALA A 13 24.50 -10.45 8.48
N GLY A 14 23.58 -9.56 8.27
CA GLY A 14 22.13 -9.64 8.36
C GLY A 14 21.51 -8.83 7.22
N GLY A 15 22.31 -8.37 6.29
CA GLY A 15 22.19 -7.16 5.50
C GLY A 15 21.25 -7.15 4.31
N ARG A 16 20.71 -8.26 3.79
CA ARG A 16 19.93 -8.26 2.54
C ARG A 16 18.52 -8.82 2.66
N ARG A 17 17.98 -8.92 3.87
CA ARG A 17 16.61 -9.40 4.07
C ARG A 17 15.65 -8.24 4.26
N ILE A 18 14.57 -8.19 3.45
CA ILE A 18 13.55 -7.14 3.49
C ILE A 18 12.17 -7.79 3.57
N ALA A 19 11.31 -7.25 4.45
CA ALA A 19 9.90 -7.59 4.50
C ALA A 19 9.05 -6.54 3.76
N PHE A 20 8.17 -6.98 2.87
CA PHE A 20 7.10 -6.18 2.30
C PHE A 20 5.78 -6.58 2.95
N VAL A 21 5.00 -5.61 3.40
CA VAL A 21 3.78 -5.84 4.17
C VAL A 21 2.56 -5.18 3.49
N PRO A 22 2.15 -5.65 2.31
CA PRO A 22 0.89 -5.24 1.71
C PRO A 22 -0.28 -5.96 2.40
N PRO A 23 -1.47 -5.34 2.51
CA PRO A 23 -2.65 -5.99 3.07
C PRO A 23 -3.09 -7.22 2.29
N ARG A 24 -2.87 -7.23 0.98
CA ARG A 24 -3.20 -8.35 0.08
C ARG A 24 -2.07 -8.58 -0.92
N TYR A 25 -1.88 -9.84 -1.32
CA TYR A 25 -0.86 -10.21 -2.30
C TYR A 25 -1.26 -11.47 -3.07
N GLY A 26 -1.09 -11.45 -4.39
CA GLY A 26 -1.38 -12.57 -5.30
C GLY A 26 -1.73 -12.09 -6.70
N ASP A 27 -1.75 -13.00 -7.67
CA ASP A 27 -2.01 -12.68 -9.09
C ASP A 27 -3.44 -12.18 -9.32
N GLU A 28 -4.38 -12.66 -8.51
CA GLU A 28 -5.79 -12.27 -8.57
C GLU A 28 -6.10 -10.99 -7.79
N VAL A 29 -5.10 -10.43 -7.08
CA VAL A 29 -5.28 -9.22 -6.29
C VAL A 29 -5.13 -8.00 -7.19
N VAL A 30 -6.23 -7.27 -7.34
CA VAL A 30 -6.27 -6.01 -8.08
C VAL A 30 -6.21 -4.84 -7.10
N GLY A 31 -5.18 -4.00 -7.24
CA GLY A 31 -4.99 -2.80 -6.42
C GLY A 31 -3.70 -2.08 -6.81
N GLY A 32 -3.71 -0.74 -6.80
CA GLY A 32 -2.56 0.06 -7.21
C GLY A 32 -1.38 -0.08 -6.25
N SER A 33 -1.62 0.05 -4.95
CA SER A 33 -0.60 -0.09 -3.92
C SER A 33 0.00 -1.50 -3.89
N GLU A 34 -0.86 -2.52 -4.02
CA GLU A 34 -0.44 -3.92 -4.06
C GLU A 34 0.41 -4.22 -5.29
N ALA A 35 0.08 -3.63 -6.45
CA ALA A 35 0.87 -3.77 -7.68
C ALA A 35 2.28 -3.17 -7.50
N VAL A 36 2.37 -1.94 -6.99
CA VAL A 36 3.66 -1.28 -6.74
C VAL A 36 4.51 -2.06 -5.75
N MET A 37 3.91 -2.53 -4.64
CA MET A 37 4.59 -3.36 -3.65
C MET A 37 5.11 -4.68 -4.25
N ARG A 38 4.32 -5.31 -5.13
CA ARG A 38 4.71 -6.55 -5.81
C ARG A 38 5.87 -6.32 -6.76
N GLU A 39 5.81 -5.31 -7.61
CA GLU A 39 6.87 -4.97 -8.56
C GLU A 39 8.17 -4.62 -7.84
N ALA A 40 8.09 -3.86 -6.75
CA ALA A 40 9.26 -3.53 -5.93
C ALA A 40 9.86 -4.77 -5.27
N ALA A 41 9.04 -5.63 -4.69
CA ALA A 41 9.48 -6.88 -4.06
C ALA A 41 10.19 -7.80 -5.07
N GLN A 42 9.58 -8.03 -6.23
CA GLN A 42 10.17 -8.82 -7.31
C GLN A 42 11.45 -8.18 -7.87
N GLY A 43 11.45 -6.86 -8.04
CA GLY A 43 12.61 -6.11 -8.51
C GLY A 43 13.81 -6.20 -7.57
N LEU A 44 13.58 -6.20 -6.25
CA LEU A 44 14.65 -6.38 -5.27
C LEU A 44 15.13 -7.83 -5.22
N ALA A 45 14.22 -8.81 -5.28
CA ALA A 45 14.59 -10.20 -5.34
C ALA A 45 15.47 -10.53 -6.57
N ALA A 46 15.12 -9.96 -7.74
CA ALA A 46 15.93 -10.10 -8.95
C ALA A 46 17.34 -9.48 -8.81
N ARG A 47 17.53 -8.55 -7.86
CA ARG A 47 18.83 -7.94 -7.51
C ARG A 47 19.56 -8.64 -6.36
N GLY A 48 19.11 -9.82 -5.97
CA GLY A 48 19.76 -10.67 -4.96
C GLY A 48 19.43 -10.30 -3.52
N TRP A 49 18.33 -9.59 -3.27
CA TRP A 49 17.79 -9.42 -1.93
C TRP A 49 16.95 -10.62 -1.52
N GLU A 50 17.04 -11.00 -0.25
CA GLU A 50 16.10 -11.95 0.36
C GLU A 50 14.82 -11.22 0.71
N VAL A 51 13.79 -11.42 -0.11
CA VAL A 51 12.52 -10.71 0.07
C VAL A 51 11.47 -11.66 0.64
N GLU A 52 10.85 -11.23 1.72
CA GLU A 52 9.68 -11.87 2.32
C GLU A 52 8.46 -10.96 2.22
N VAL A 53 7.35 -11.49 1.73
CA VAL A 53 6.07 -10.79 1.69
C VAL A 53 5.20 -11.30 2.83
N LEU A 54 4.85 -10.42 3.75
CA LEU A 54 3.97 -10.68 4.88
C LEU A 54 2.60 -10.07 4.57
N THR A 55 1.59 -10.90 4.38
CA THR A 55 0.28 -10.43 3.91
C THR A 55 -0.86 -11.18 4.57
N THR A 56 -2.09 -10.81 4.28
CA THR A 56 -3.26 -11.50 4.80
C THR A 56 -3.68 -12.69 3.95
N CYS A 57 -4.58 -13.51 4.48
CA CYS A 57 -5.30 -14.54 3.74
C CYS A 57 -6.44 -13.97 2.88
N ALA A 58 -6.68 -12.67 2.89
CA ALA A 58 -7.76 -12.06 2.13
C ALA A 58 -7.37 -11.81 0.66
N ARG A 59 -8.29 -12.09 -0.25
CA ARG A 59 -8.20 -11.75 -1.66
C ARG A 59 -8.92 -10.44 -1.97
N ASP A 60 -10.10 -10.29 -1.41
CA ASP A 60 -11.01 -9.16 -1.65
C ASP A 60 -10.95 -8.11 -0.53
N HIS A 61 -10.94 -6.84 -0.90
CA HIS A 61 -10.82 -5.73 0.06
C HIS A 61 -12.17 -5.25 0.63
N TYR A 62 -13.29 -5.74 0.13
CA TYR A 62 -14.61 -5.43 0.69
C TYR A 62 -14.97 -6.39 1.82
N THR A 63 -14.73 -7.67 1.58
CA THR A 63 -15.12 -8.71 2.54
C THR A 63 -14.03 -9.07 3.52
N TRP A 64 -12.76 -8.94 3.12
CA TRP A 64 -11.59 -9.35 3.90
C TRP A 64 -11.64 -10.80 4.40
N ARG A 65 -12.38 -11.66 3.72
CA ARG A 65 -12.47 -13.08 4.06
C ARG A 65 -11.12 -13.78 3.84
N ASN A 66 -10.81 -14.72 4.71
CA ASN A 66 -9.65 -15.59 4.58
C ASN A 66 -9.88 -16.61 3.46
N GLU A 67 -9.65 -16.21 2.20
CA GLU A 67 -9.85 -17.04 1.01
C GLU A 67 -8.59 -17.83 0.66
N TYR A 68 -7.42 -17.34 1.00
CA TYR A 68 -6.17 -18.06 0.87
C TYR A 68 -5.85 -18.80 2.18
N PRO A 69 -5.19 -19.99 2.11
CA PRO A 69 -4.74 -20.68 3.32
C PRO A 69 -3.63 -19.88 4.03
N PRO A 70 -3.61 -19.88 5.37
CA PRO A 70 -2.50 -19.32 6.14
C PRO A 70 -1.23 -20.18 5.98
N GLY A 71 -0.09 -19.59 6.28
CA GLY A 71 1.20 -20.28 6.24
C GLY A 71 2.19 -19.66 5.28
N THR A 72 3.27 -20.39 5.01
CA THR A 72 4.39 -19.93 4.18
C THR A 72 4.45 -20.72 2.89
N THR A 73 4.52 -20.00 1.77
CA THR A 73 4.68 -20.56 0.42
C THR A 73 5.78 -19.81 -0.33
N ARG A 74 6.14 -20.28 -1.52
CA ARG A 74 6.96 -19.53 -2.46
C ARG A 74 6.12 -19.11 -3.66
N MET A 75 6.29 -17.85 -4.09
CA MET A 75 5.63 -17.28 -5.27
C MET A 75 6.62 -16.32 -5.94
N ASP A 76 6.86 -16.47 -7.24
CA ASP A 76 7.76 -15.61 -8.03
C ASP A 76 9.16 -15.42 -7.45
N GLY A 77 9.71 -16.49 -6.84
CA GLY A 77 11.00 -16.43 -6.19
C GLY A 77 11.01 -15.80 -4.79
N LEU A 78 9.88 -15.26 -4.34
CA LEU A 78 9.70 -14.64 -3.03
C LEU A 78 9.22 -15.66 -1.99
N THR A 79 9.57 -15.43 -0.72
CA THR A 79 8.90 -16.08 0.41
C THR A 79 7.62 -15.33 0.71
N LEU A 80 6.47 -15.98 0.61
CA LEU A 80 5.16 -15.42 0.88
C LEU A 80 4.59 -16.05 2.15
N ARG A 81 4.30 -15.22 3.14
CA ARG A 81 3.68 -15.64 4.40
C ARG A 81 2.33 -14.98 4.57
N ARG A 82 1.30 -15.79 4.75
CA ARG A 82 -0.09 -15.36 4.89
C ARG A 82 -0.58 -15.55 6.32
N PHE A 83 -1.30 -14.53 6.79
CA PHE A 83 -1.88 -14.46 8.13
C PHE A 83 -3.38 -14.28 8.06
N GLU A 84 -4.10 -14.96 8.94
CA GLU A 84 -5.56 -14.82 9.02
C GLU A 84 -5.97 -13.46 9.53
N THR A 85 -7.02 -12.95 8.93
CA THR A 85 -7.66 -11.69 9.33
C THR A 85 -8.70 -11.93 10.41
N ILE A 86 -8.83 -10.98 11.34
CA ILE A 86 -9.99 -10.84 12.21
C ILE A 86 -10.92 -9.81 11.56
N PRO A 87 -12.18 -10.17 11.30
CA PRO A 87 -13.13 -9.28 10.64
C PRO A 87 -13.35 -7.97 11.40
N PRO A 88 -13.78 -6.90 10.70
CA PRO A 88 -14.13 -5.63 11.33
C PRO A 88 -15.29 -5.76 12.35
N GLU A 89 -15.22 -4.97 13.40
CA GLU A 89 -16.34 -4.71 14.32
C GLU A 89 -17.24 -3.62 13.69
N VAL A 90 -18.19 -4.08 12.85
CA VAL A 90 -18.90 -3.23 11.88
C VAL A 90 -19.62 -2.07 12.55
N GLU A 91 -20.31 -2.29 13.68
CA GLU A 91 -21.10 -1.26 14.35
C GLU A 91 -20.21 -0.11 14.84
N GLU A 92 -19.16 -0.41 15.59
CA GLU A 92 -18.25 0.60 16.13
C GLU A 92 -17.48 1.33 15.02
N ARG A 93 -16.94 0.56 14.04
CA ARG A 93 -16.28 1.10 12.88
C ARG A 93 -17.15 2.11 12.13
N ASP A 94 -18.42 1.76 11.88
CA ASP A 94 -19.33 2.57 11.07
C ASP A 94 -19.83 3.81 11.83
N VAL A 95 -20.03 3.72 13.13
CA VAL A 95 -20.40 4.87 13.98
C VAL A 95 -19.28 5.89 14.00
N LEU A 96 -18.06 5.48 14.32
CA LEU A 96 -16.89 6.37 14.35
C LEU A 96 -16.50 6.84 12.95
N GLY A 97 -16.53 5.95 11.96
CA GLY A 97 -16.24 6.28 10.57
C GLY A 97 -17.18 7.33 9.99
N ARG A 98 -18.47 7.29 10.34
CA ARG A 98 -19.43 8.34 9.94
C ARG A 98 -19.07 9.68 10.54
N ARG A 99 -18.64 9.75 11.80
CA ARG A 99 -18.17 10.98 12.41
C ARG A 99 -16.96 11.55 11.67
N ILE A 100 -16.01 10.69 11.28
CA ILE A 100 -14.84 11.10 10.48
C ILE A 100 -15.30 11.69 9.14
N LEU A 101 -16.16 10.98 8.40
CA LEU A 101 -16.66 11.42 7.09
C LEU A 101 -17.41 12.75 7.14
N LEU A 102 -18.07 13.06 8.27
CA LEU A 102 -18.75 14.32 8.50
C LEU A 102 -17.82 15.43 9.02
N GLY A 103 -16.52 15.18 9.17
CA GLY A 103 -15.57 16.13 9.71
C GLY A 103 -15.81 16.49 11.18
N LEU A 104 -16.50 15.63 11.93
CA LEU A 104 -16.75 15.83 13.36
C LEU A 104 -15.50 15.53 14.19
N PRO A 105 -15.22 16.30 15.24
CA PRO A 105 -14.09 16.06 16.09
C PRO A 105 -14.11 14.65 16.72
N LEU A 106 -12.96 13.96 16.67
CA LEU A 106 -12.73 12.73 17.40
C LEU A 106 -11.54 12.90 18.34
N SER A 107 -11.68 12.39 19.56
CA SER A 107 -10.53 12.23 20.45
C SER A 107 -9.52 11.26 19.84
N TYR A 108 -8.27 11.35 20.26
CA TYR A 108 -7.24 10.37 19.82
C TYR A 108 -7.63 8.94 20.20
N ASP A 109 -8.26 8.76 21.35
CA ASP A 109 -8.78 7.46 21.79
C ASP A 109 -9.88 6.94 20.85
N ASP A 110 -10.82 7.78 20.43
CA ASP A 110 -11.84 7.39 19.44
C ASP A 110 -11.21 7.04 18.07
N GLN A 111 -10.15 7.73 17.66
CA GLN A 111 -9.41 7.38 16.44
C GLN A 111 -8.73 6.01 16.57
N CYS A 112 -8.14 5.71 17.73
CA CYS A 112 -7.56 4.40 18.04
C CYS A 112 -8.64 3.30 18.09
N ARG A 113 -9.79 3.58 18.67
CA ARG A 113 -10.93 2.66 18.69
C ARG A 113 -11.42 2.37 17.28
N TRP A 114 -11.57 3.40 16.46
CA TRP A 114 -11.98 3.26 15.07
C TRP A 114 -11.04 2.37 14.26
N ILE A 115 -9.72 2.61 14.31
CA ILE A 115 -8.77 1.77 13.56
C ILE A 115 -8.74 0.33 14.09
N ASN A 116 -8.91 0.12 15.39
CA ASN A 116 -9.01 -1.20 15.99
C ASN A 116 -10.32 -1.93 15.65
N ALA A 117 -11.38 -1.21 15.32
CA ALA A 117 -12.64 -1.76 14.83
C ALA A 117 -12.60 -2.12 13.33
N THR A 118 -11.52 -1.75 12.62
CA THR A 118 -11.30 -2.18 11.24
C THR A 118 -10.71 -3.60 11.20
N LEU A 119 -10.29 -4.05 10.01
CA LEU A 119 -9.59 -5.31 9.86
C LEU A 119 -8.34 -5.38 10.74
N ARG A 120 -8.19 -6.46 11.52
CA ARG A 120 -7.00 -6.72 12.35
C ARG A 120 -6.29 -8.00 11.94
N VAL A 121 -4.97 -8.03 12.15
CA VAL A 121 -4.12 -9.21 11.84
C VAL A 121 -3.09 -9.43 12.96
N PRO A 122 -3.53 -9.84 14.16
CA PRO A 122 -2.65 -9.95 15.33
C PRO A 122 -1.49 -10.92 15.14
N SER A 123 -1.68 -11.98 14.37
CA SER A 123 -0.63 -12.96 14.08
C SER A 123 0.50 -12.38 13.21
N LEU A 124 0.20 -11.45 12.28
CA LEU A 124 1.20 -10.70 11.53
C LEU A 124 1.96 -9.73 12.44
N PHE A 125 1.23 -9.00 13.28
CA PHE A 125 1.84 -8.12 14.29
C PHE A 125 2.81 -8.89 15.19
N HIS A 126 2.36 -10.04 15.73
CA HIS A 126 3.21 -10.89 16.57
C HIS A 126 4.43 -11.42 15.81
N HIS A 127 4.26 -11.81 14.53
CA HIS A 127 5.38 -12.24 13.69
C HIS A 127 6.44 -11.13 13.56
N LEU A 128 6.03 -9.90 13.27
CA LEU A 128 6.97 -8.78 13.19
C LEU A 128 7.59 -8.46 14.55
N LEU A 129 6.83 -8.51 15.64
CA LEU A 129 7.35 -8.28 16.99
C LEU A 129 8.53 -9.21 17.32
N VAL A 130 8.47 -10.47 16.84
CA VAL A 130 9.52 -11.46 17.07
C VAL A 130 10.67 -11.35 16.06
N HIS A 131 10.37 -10.98 14.80
CA HIS A 131 11.32 -11.15 13.69
C HIS A 131 11.81 -9.84 13.07
N ALA A 132 11.27 -8.66 13.45
CA ALA A 132 11.61 -7.38 12.81
C ALA A 132 13.11 -7.08 12.83
N ALA A 133 13.81 -7.44 13.91
CA ALA A 133 15.26 -7.26 14.02
C ALA A 133 16.08 -8.01 12.96
N GLY A 134 15.53 -9.08 12.38
CA GLY A 134 16.16 -9.87 11.32
C GLY A 134 15.98 -9.27 9.91
N TYR A 135 15.19 -8.20 9.75
CA TYR A 135 15.05 -7.49 8.47
C TYR A 135 15.92 -6.24 8.45
N ARG A 136 16.52 -5.96 7.31
CA ARG A 136 17.19 -4.69 7.02
C ARG A 136 16.19 -3.55 6.96
N ALA A 137 15.02 -3.82 6.39
CA ALA A 137 13.90 -2.91 6.34
C ALA A 137 12.56 -3.67 6.32
N VAL A 138 11.53 -3.03 6.85
CA VAL A 138 10.13 -3.46 6.78
C VAL A 138 9.37 -2.39 6.01
N VAL A 139 8.83 -2.74 4.85
CA VAL A 139 8.07 -1.81 4.00
C VAL A 139 6.58 -1.99 4.26
N LEU A 140 5.94 -1.00 4.86
CA LEU A 140 4.51 -0.99 5.16
C LEU A 140 3.73 -0.18 4.11
N SER A 141 2.53 -0.60 3.77
CA SER A 141 1.59 0.12 2.88
C SER A 141 0.18 -0.45 3.01
N PRO A 142 -0.87 0.36 2.77
CA PRO A 142 -0.95 1.82 2.74
C PRO A 142 -1.07 2.43 4.15
N TYR A 143 -1.12 3.78 4.27
CA TYR A 143 -1.25 4.44 5.56
C TYR A 143 -2.58 4.09 6.26
N LEU A 144 -3.67 3.99 5.50
CA LEU A 144 -5.02 3.74 5.97
C LEU A 144 -5.25 2.22 6.23
N SER A 145 -4.51 1.67 7.17
CA SER A 145 -4.58 0.25 7.52
C SER A 145 -4.20 0.03 8.98
N TRP A 146 -4.96 -0.81 9.68
CA TRP A 146 -4.59 -1.29 11.01
C TRP A 146 -3.21 -1.94 11.01
N ILE A 147 -2.89 -2.73 9.98
CA ILE A 147 -1.60 -3.39 9.85
C ILE A 147 -0.48 -2.36 9.91
N THR A 148 -0.59 -1.28 9.14
CA THR A 148 0.41 -0.21 9.11
C THR A 148 0.53 0.47 10.46
N VAL A 149 -0.59 0.92 11.05
CA VAL A 149 -0.59 1.62 12.33
C VAL A 149 0.00 0.78 13.44
N ALA A 150 -0.44 -0.49 13.56
CA ALA A 150 0.04 -1.37 14.60
C ALA A 150 1.51 -1.78 14.40
N CYS A 151 1.89 -2.16 13.18
CA CYS A 151 3.23 -2.69 12.90
C CYS A 151 4.31 -1.59 12.88
N LEU A 152 3.95 -0.35 12.59
CA LEU A 152 4.88 0.79 12.65
C LEU A 152 5.46 1.01 14.04
N GLU A 153 4.73 0.64 15.10
CA GLU A 153 5.20 0.78 16.49
C GLU A 153 6.27 -0.26 16.89
N ILE A 154 6.47 -1.31 16.09
CA ILE A 154 7.37 -2.42 16.44
C ILE A 154 8.84 -2.05 16.22
N ALA A 155 9.16 -1.53 15.04
CA ALA A 155 10.54 -1.21 14.66
C ALA A 155 10.55 0.02 13.72
N PRO A 156 10.14 1.20 14.20
CA PRO A 156 10.04 2.39 13.36
C PRO A 156 11.38 2.78 12.72
N GLU A 157 12.50 2.51 13.39
CA GLU A 157 13.86 2.79 12.91
C GLU A 157 14.29 1.94 11.71
N ARG A 158 13.52 0.91 11.38
CA ARG A 158 13.73 0.00 10.21
C ARG A 158 12.55 0.05 9.25
N THR A 159 11.54 0.82 9.57
CA THR A 159 10.33 0.86 8.75
C THR A 159 10.44 1.93 7.68
N VAL A 160 10.06 1.54 6.46
CA VAL A 160 9.78 2.45 5.36
C VAL A 160 8.27 2.39 5.10
N LEU A 161 7.61 3.52 5.19
CA LEU A 161 6.18 3.61 4.88
C LEU A 161 5.97 4.13 3.46
N MET A 162 5.27 3.36 2.63
CA MET A 162 4.71 3.80 1.37
C MET A 162 3.24 4.15 1.62
N PRO A 163 2.91 5.43 1.86
CA PRO A 163 1.62 5.79 2.43
C PRO A 163 0.46 5.65 1.45
N CYS A 164 0.67 5.86 0.16
CA CYS A 164 -0.41 5.98 -0.83
C CYS A 164 -1.45 7.00 -0.37
N LEU A 165 -0.98 8.18 0.02
CA LEU A 165 -1.77 9.21 0.66
C LEU A 165 -2.67 9.93 -0.34
N HIS A 166 -3.92 10.15 0.05
CA HIS A 166 -4.88 10.94 -0.70
C HIS A 166 -5.35 12.13 0.14
N ASP A 167 -5.75 13.22 -0.52
CA ASP A 167 -6.41 14.35 0.16
C ASP A 167 -7.84 13.97 0.54
N GLU A 168 -7.96 13.37 1.70
CA GLU A 168 -9.20 12.84 2.24
C GLU A 168 -9.28 13.06 3.76
N VAL A 169 -10.50 13.02 4.28
CA VAL A 169 -10.76 13.33 5.71
C VAL A 169 -9.97 12.42 6.67
N TYR A 170 -9.69 11.19 6.28
CA TYR A 170 -8.92 10.25 7.10
C TYR A 170 -7.48 10.71 7.30
N ALA A 171 -6.86 11.31 6.28
CA ALA A 171 -5.49 11.80 6.34
C ALA A 171 -5.30 12.90 7.40
N GLN A 172 -6.37 13.58 7.78
CA GLN A 172 -6.36 14.64 8.80
C GLN A 172 -6.36 14.12 10.24
N LEU A 173 -6.59 12.83 10.45
CA LEU A 173 -6.59 12.24 11.80
C LEU A 173 -5.20 12.28 12.42
N ASP A 174 -5.11 12.64 13.70
CA ASP A 174 -3.85 12.71 14.44
C ASP A 174 -3.10 11.38 14.44
N LEU A 175 -3.86 10.27 14.44
CA LEU A 175 -3.33 8.91 14.31
C LEU A 175 -2.45 8.75 13.08
N PHE A 176 -2.91 9.20 11.91
CA PHE A 176 -2.17 9.07 10.65
C PHE A 176 -1.11 10.16 10.47
N ARG A 177 -1.37 11.37 10.95
CA ARG A 177 -0.36 12.44 11.00
C ARG A 177 0.85 11.99 11.83
N SER A 178 0.59 11.36 12.99
CA SER A 178 1.63 10.76 13.82
C SER A 178 2.36 9.61 13.08
N ALA A 179 1.63 8.76 12.36
CA ALA A 179 2.22 7.66 11.60
C ALA A 179 3.19 8.14 10.49
N LEU A 180 2.95 9.30 9.88
CA LEU A 180 3.84 9.86 8.87
C LEU A 180 5.20 10.32 9.45
N SER A 181 5.28 10.62 10.73
CA SER A 181 6.51 11.13 11.37
C SER A 181 7.38 10.05 12.02
N LYS A 182 6.89 8.82 12.16
CA LYS A 182 7.55 7.76 12.93
C LYS A 182 8.55 6.90 12.17
N PRO A 183 8.32 6.52 10.90
CA PRO A 183 9.19 5.56 10.21
C PRO A 183 10.59 6.12 9.97
N ALA A 184 11.56 5.24 9.73
CA ALA A 184 12.91 5.64 9.31
C ALA A 184 12.89 6.36 7.97
N GLY A 185 11.90 6.08 7.12
CA GLY A 185 11.75 6.76 5.83
C GLY A 185 10.36 6.63 5.23
N LEU A 186 10.08 7.54 4.30
CA LEU A 186 8.84 7.56 3.52
C LEU A 186 9.16 7.34 2.04
N TRP A 187 8.33 6.55 1.40
CA TRP A 187 8.41 6.28 -0.03
C TRP A 187 7.14 6.77 -0.72
N PHE A 188 7.25 7.94 -1.38
CA PHE A 188 6.15 8.55 -2.11
C PHE A 188 6.13 8.13 -3.58
N LEU A 189 4.93 7.97 -4.12
CA LEU A 189 4.70 7.61 -5.52
C LEU A 189 4.46 8.83 -6.41
N SER A 190 4.28 10.01 -5.82
CA SER A 190 4.10 11.25 -6.59
C SER A 190 4.48 12.48 -5.77
N GLU A 191 4.84 13.55 -6.47
CA GLU A 191 5.13 14.82 -5.84
C GLU A 191 3.91 15.44 -5.12
N PRO A 192 2.68 15.40 -5.67
CA PRO A 192 1.49 15.85 -4.95
C PRO A 192 1.26 15.10 -3.63
N GLU A 193 1.52 13.80 -3.59
CA GLU A 193 1.43 12.99 -2.37
C GLU A 193 2.44 13.46 -1.31
N HIS A 194 3.68 13.69 -1.72
CA HIS A 194 4.73 14.22 -0.87
C HIS A 194 4.38 15.60 -0.31
N GLN A 195 3.89 16.52 -1.16
CA GLN A 195 3.46 17.85 -0.74
C GLN A 195 2.32 17.78 0.28
N LEU A 196 1.34 16.92 0.05
CA LEU A 196 0.25 16.69 1.00
C LEU A 196 0.80 16.21 2.36
N ALA A 197 1.67 15.21 2.35
CA ALA A 197 2.29 14.71 3.58
C ALA A 197 3.05 15.80 4.35
N HIS A 198 3.74 16.68 3.63
CA HIS A 198 4.47 17.82 4.21
C HIS A 198 3.55 18.84 4.90
N HIS A 199 2.31 19.00 4.43
CA HIS A 199 1.31 19.85 5.09
C HIS A 199 0.74 19.18 6.35
N LEU A 200 0.76 17.85 6.43
CA LEU A 200 0.14 17.09 7.51
C LEU A 200 1.09 16.84 8.68
N ALA A 201 2.39 16.65 8.43
CA ALA A 201 3.34 16.23 9.44
C ALA A 201 4.77 16.69 9.16
N THR A 202 5.63 16.64 10.19
CA THR A 202 7.07 16.72 9.99
C THR A 202 7.58 15.38 9.47
N LEU A 203 8.16 15.38 8.29
CA LEU A 203 8.56 14.15 7.63
C LEU A 203 9.99 13.74 8.00
N PRO A 204 10.25 12.44 8.18
CA PRO A 204 11.60 11.88 8.26
C PRO A 204 12.28 11.88 6.87
N GLY A 205 13.38 11.13 6.73
CA GLY A 205 13.98 10.90 5.43
C GLY A 205 12.96 10.34 4.44
N HIS A 206 12.96 10.86 3.20
CA HIS A 206 11.96 10.44 2.22
C HIS A 206 12.52 10.45 0.79
N THR A 207 11.80 9.76 -0.10
CA THR A 207 12.07 9.75 -1.54
C THR A 207 10.76 9.75 -2.34
N VAL A 208 10.79 10.37 -3.51
CA VAL A 208 9.69 10.30 -4.49
C VAL A 208 10.22 9.54 -5.70
N THR A 209 9.66 8.36 -5.99
CA THR A 209 10.15 7.49 -7.07
C THR A 209 9.24 7.46 -8.29
N GLY A 210 7.97 7.82 -8.11
CA GLY A 210 6.93 7.47 -9.06
C GLY A 210 6.49 6.02 -8.92
N ALA A 211 5.45 5.64 -9.67
CA ALA A 211 5.01 4.26 -9.84
C ALA A 211 5.35 3.82 -11.27
N GLY A 212 6.21 2.83 -11.40
CA GLY A 212 6.47 2.18 -12.68
C GLY A 212 5.29 1.28 -13.08
N VAL A 213 5.11 1.10 -14.37
CA VAL A 213 4.19 0.10 -14.91
C VAL A 213 4.96 -0.77 -15.89
N LEU A 214 5.00 -2.07 -15.61
CA LEU A 214 5.54 -3.02 -16.57
C LEU A 214 4.56 -3.16 -17.73
N VAL A 215 4.93 -2.66 -18.90
CA VAL A 215 4.15 -2.87 -20.13
C VAL A 215 4.52 -4.25 -20.66
N PRO A 216 3.56 -5.18 -20.74
CA PRO A 216 3.84 -6.50 -21.29
C PRO A 216 4.31 -6.39 -22.74
N SER A 217 5.35 -7.12 -23.10
CA SER A 217 5.75 -7.26 -24.50
C SER A 217 4.74 -8.12 -25.26
N GLY A 218 4.44 -7.75 -26.51
CA GLY A 218 3.61 -8.58 -27.39
C GLY A 218 2.09 -8.39 -27.22
N TYR A 219 1.64 -7.24 -26.70
CA TYR A 219 0.21 -6.93 -26.76
C TYR A 219 -0.25 -6.73 -28.20
N ASP A 220 -1.45 -7.24 -28.49
CA ASP A 220 -2.08 -7.25 -29.81
C ASP A 220 -3.31 -6.32 -29.83
N PRO A 221 -3.16 -5.03 -30.22
CA PRO A 221 -4.26 -4.08 -30.24
C PRO A 221 -5.35 -4.47 -31.24
N ASP A 222 -4.96 -5.01 -32.38
CA ASP A 222 -5.90 -5.39 -33.43
C ASP A 222 -6.72 -6.61 -33.02
N GLY A 223 -6.06 -7.61 -32.42
CA GLY A 223 -6.73 -8.75 -31.84
C GLY A 223 -7.65 -8.37 -30.67
N PHE A 224 -7.27 -7.41 -29.86
CA PHE A 224 -8.15 -6.86 -28.82
C PHE A 224 -9.40 -6.23 -29.43
N ARG A 225 -9.25 -5.35 -30.42
CA ARG A 225 -10.35 -4.73 -31.13
C ARG A 225 -11.30 -5.79 -31.75
N LYS A 226 -10.73 -6.78 -32.42
CA LYS A 226 -11.49 -7.85 -33.03
C LYS A 226 -12.26 -8.70 -32.01
N ARG A 227 -11.61 -9.08 -30.91
CA ARG A 227 -12.25 -9.86 -29.83
C ARG A 227 -13.42 -9.13 -29.15
N HIS A 228 -13.36 -7.80 -29.08
CA HIS A 228 -14.36 -6.98 -28.42
C HIS A 228 -15.32 -6.23 -29.37
N GLY A 229 -15.23 -6.46 -30.68
CA GLY A 229 -16.09 -5.80 -31.66
C GLY A 229 -15.94 -4.29 -31.72
N LEU A 230 -14.72 -3.78 -31.55
CA LEU A 230 -14.44 -2.35 -31.46
C LEU A 230 -14.04 -1.77 -32.82
N ASP A 231 -15.02 -1.56 -33.69
CA ASP A 231 -14.79 -1.06 -35.05
C ASP A 231 -14.64 0.47 -35.15
N ARG A 232 -14.96 1.20 -34.07
CA ARG A 232 -14.91 2.67 -33.99
C ARG A 232 -13.87 3.14 -32.99
N PRO A 233 -13.47 4.42 -33.04
CA PRO A 233 -12.77 5.03 -31.92
C PRO A 233 -13.55 4.86 -30.62
N PHE A 234 -12.85 4.59 -29.53
CA PHE A 234 -13.46 4.41 -28.22
C PHE A 234 -12.61 5.06 -27.15
N ALA A 235 -13.24 5.47 -26.05
CA ALA A 235 -12.60 5.83 -24.80
C ALA A 235 -12.70 4.65 -23.83
N LEU A 236 -11.59 4.31 -23.18
CA LEU A 236 -11.54 3.23 -22.19
C LEU A 236 -11.39 3.86 -20.80
N TYR A 237 -12.31 3.55 -19.90
CA TYR A 237 -12.14 3.77 -18.47
C TYR A 237 -11.73 2.46 -17.79
N ALA A 238 -10.55 2.46 -17.17
CA ALA A 238 -10.06 1.33 -16.39
C ALA A 238 -9.95 1.73 -14.92
N GLY A 239 -10.90 1.33 -14.09
CA GLY A 239 -10.94 1.66 -12.67
C GLY A 239 -12.27 1.37 -12.01
N ARG A 240 -12.32 1.59 -10.67
CA ARG A 240 -13.56 1.45 -9.92
C ARG A 240 -14.53 2.59 -10.28
N ARG A 241 -15.80 2.25 -10.50
CA ARG A 241 -16.85 3.22 -10.82
C ARG A 241 -17.33 3.91 -9.56
N GLU A 242 -16.51 4.83 -9.05
CA GLU A 242 -16.74 5.54 -7.80
C GLU A 242 -16.57 7.04 -8.03
N VAL A 243 -17.30 7.86 -7.27
CA VAL A 243 -17.20 9.32 -7.30
C VAL A 243 -15.76 9.79 -7.06
N GLY A 244 -15.07 9.17 -6.08
CA GLY A 244 -13.66 9.47 -5.78
C GLY A 244 -12.66 9.15 -6.91
N LYS A 245 -13.10 8.41 -7.96
CA LYS A 245 -12.32 8.15 -9.17
C LYS A 245 -12.76 9.01 -10.36
N GLY A 246 -13.68 9.95 -10.15
CA GLY A 246 -14.16 10.88 -11.18
C GLY A 246 -14.97 10.22 -12.28
N TRP A 247 -15.59 9.06 -12.00
CA TRP A 247 -16.38 8.31 -12.97
C TRP A 247 -17.55 9.13 -13.54
N ASP A 248 -18.29 9.79 -12.67
CA ASP A 248 -19.40 10.68 -12.98
C ASP A 248 -18.98 11.85 -13.89
N ARG A 249 -17.89 12.54 -13.52
CA ARG A 249 -17.33 13.64 -14.33
C ARG A 249 -16.86 13.18 -15.70
N LEU A 250 -16.30 11.96 -15.76
CA LEU A 250 -15.86 11.38 -17.03
C LEU A 250 -17.04 11.14 -17.96
N LEU A 251 -18.15 10.59 -17.45
CA LEU A 251 -19.36 10.37 -18.24
C LEU A 251 -19.93 11.66 -18.78
N GLU A 252 -20.12 12.68 -17.92
CA GLU A 252 -20.61 13.99 -18.32
C GLU A 252 -19.72 14.64 -19.40
N GLY A 253 -18.39 14.60 -19.20
CA GLY A 253 -17.44 15.13 -20.17
C GLY A 253 -17.44 14.37 -21.49
N PHE A 254 -17.64 13.05 -21.46
CA PHE A 254 -17.72 12.23 -22.66
C PHE A 254 -19.00 12.49 -23.44
N GLU A 255 -20.16 12.57 -22.79
CA GLU A 255 -21.45 12.92 -23.42
C GLU A 255 -21.36 14.27 -24.12
N GLN A 256 -20.84 15.30 -23.48
CA GLN A 256 -20.62 16.62 -24.09
C GLN A 256 -19.66 16.59 -25.28
N ALA A 257 -18.67 15.71 -25.27
CA ALA A 257 -17.71 15.58 -26.38
C ALA A 257 -18.29 14.86 -27.61
N VAL A 258 -19.24 13.95 -27.41
CA VAL A 258 -19.89 13.19 -28.49
C VAL A 258 -21.03 13.99 -29.14
N GLU A 259 -21.65 14.91 -28.42
CA GLU A 259 -22.70 15.79 -28.94
C GLU A 259 -22.16 16.95 -29.81
N ARG A 260 -20.85 17.16 -29.86
CA ARG A 260 -20.17 18.16 -30.70
C ARG A 260 -19.65 17.53 -32.00
#